data_f4faff13e6acf857e0acf56dda056355
#
_entry.id   f4faff13e6acf857e0acf56dda056355
#
_cell.length_a   1.000
_cell.length_b   1.000
_cell.length_c   1.000
_cell.angle_alpha   90.00
_cell.angle_beta   90.00
_cell.angle_gamma   90.00
#
_symmetry.space_group_name_H-M   'P 1'
#
loop_
_entity.id
_entity.type
_entity.pdbx_description
1 polymer ?
#
loop_
_entity_poly.entity_id
_entity_poly.type
_entity_poly.pdbx_seq_one_letter_code
_entity_poly.pdbx_strand_id
1 'polypeptide(L)'
;MKQIMLLTSLLFAVFCGVQAQETYYEKHLIFPEKATAAQKLDMASRLIPTPQQLEWQQMEFTAFLHFGINTFTGREWGDGTEAPALFNPTELDCEQWVRALKDGGFKMAIITAKHHDGFCLWPTKTTRHSVASSPWRGGKGDLVRELRNACDKYGIKFGIYLSPWDRNAACYGDS
;
A
#
# COMPACT_ATOMS: atom_id res chain seq x y z
N MET A 1 71.56 21.56 -38.96
CA MET A 1 71.07 21.66 -37.58
C MET A 1 69.66 22.17 -37.67
N LYS A 2 68.69 21.27 -37.50
CA LYS A 2 67.25 21.64 -37.53
C LYS A 2 66.73 21.71 -36.07
N GLN A 3 66.30 22.89 -35.63
CA GLN A 3 65.66 23.08 -34.37
C GLN A 3 64.22 22.57 -34.46
N ILE A 4 63.87 21.63 -33.62
CA ILE A 4 62.47 21.16 -33.42
C ILE A 4 61.88 22.00 -32.32
N MET A 5 60.91 22.87 -32.66
CA MET A 5 60.07 23.56 -31.71
C MET A 5 58.96 22.60 -31.18
N LEU A 6 59.00 22.30 -29.89
CA LEU A 6 58.00 21.53 -29.23
C LEU A 6 56.88 22.49 -28.80
N LEU A 7 55.70 22.42 -29.45
CA LEU A 7 54.49 23.14 -29.04
C LEU A 7 53.79 22.27 -27.99
N THR A 8 53.87 22.67 -26.73
CA THR A 8 53.07 22.11 -25.67
C THR A 8 51.71 22.79 -25.64
N SER A 9 50.71 22.12 -26.19
CA SER A 9 49.29 22.52 -26.04
C SER A 9 48.77 22.18 -24.65
N LEU A 10 48.55 23.21 -23.84
CA LEU A 10 47.90 23.08 -22.53
C LEU A 10 46.38 22.93 -22.73
N LEU A 11 45.86 21.71 -22.68
CA LEU A 11 44.41 21.49 -22.63
C LEU A 11 43.90 21.86 -21.23
N PHE A 12 43.22 23.01 -21.10
CA PHE A 12 42.39 23.32 -19.95
C PHE A 12 41.09 22.52 -20.05
N ALA A 13 41.01 21.38 -19.34
CA ALA A 13 39.76 20.69 -19.11
C ALA A 13 38.95 21.50 -18.09
N VAL A 14 37.96 22.25 -18.57
CA VAL A 14 36.94 22.85 -17.71
C VAL A 14 36.07 21.70 -17.22
N PHE A 15 36.35 21.19 -16.02
CA PHE A 15 35.43 20.35 -15.29
C PHE A 15 34.23 21.23 -14.85
N CYS A 16 33.19 21.29 -15.66
CA CYS A 16 31.86 21.65 -15.16
C CYS A 16 31.41 20.55 -14.19
N GLY A 17 31.72 20.73 -12.92
CA GLY A 17 31.17 19.91 -11.88
C GLY A 17 29.66 20.08 -11.87
N VAL A 18 28.93 19.16 -12.47
CA VAL A 18 27.50 19.03 -12.21
C VAL A 18 27.38 18.59 -10.76
N GLN A 19 27.17 19.54 -9.86
CA GLN A 19 26.77 19.20 -8.49
C GLN A 19 25.45 18.47 -8.60
N ALA A 20 25.47 17.18 -8.24
CA ALA A 20 24.25 16.42 -8.09
C ALA A 20 23.38 17.17 -7.06
N GLN A 21 22.19 17.58 -7.48
CA GLN A 21 21.25 18.25 -6.62
C GLN A 21 20.89 17.29 -5.49
N GLU A 22 21.07 17.71 -4.23
CA GLU A 22 20.66 16.94 -3.06
C GLU A 22 19.17 16.65 -3.12
N THR A 23 18.78 15.38 -2.99
CA THR A 23 17.40 14.93 -2.97
C THR A 23 16.95 14.63 -1.54
N TYR A 24 15.73 15.00 -1.21
CA TYR A 24 15.17 14.84 0.14
C TYR A 24 14.05 13.80 0.11
N TYR A 25 14.20 12.77 0.95
CA TYR A 25 13.18 11.73 1.16
C TYR A 25 12.52 11.86 2.55
N GLU A 26 12.61 13.02 3.16
CA GLU A 26 12.11 13.24 4.50
C GLU A 26 10.59 13.37 4.54
N LYS A 27 9.99 12.89 5.63
CA LYS A 27 8.55 12.99 5.88
C LYS A 27 8.10 14.44 6.07
N HIS A 28 8.98 15.26 6.65
CA HIS A 28 8.74 16.65 6.98
C HIS A 28 9.93 17.49 6.57
N LEU A 29 9.67 18.54 5.82
CA LEU A 29 10.67 19.55 5.51
C LEU A 29 10.54 20.69 6.54
N ILE A 30 11.54 20.80 7.41
CA ILE A 30 11.60 21.86 8.41
C ILE A 30 12.45 23.01 7.84
N PHE A 31 11.83 24.16 7.64
CA PHE A 31 12.56 25.34 7.20
C PHE A 31 13.32 25.97 8.38
N PRO A 32 14.58 26.40 8.19
CA PRO A 32 15.26 27.21 9.19
C PRO A 32 14.45 28.46 9.53
N GLU A 33 14.45 28.84 10.80
CA GLU A 33 13.64 29.97 11.29
C GLU A 33 13.84 31.28 10.49
N LYS A 34 15.09 31.54 10.09
CA LYS A 34 15.48 32.75 9.34
C LYS A 34 15.53 32.55 7.82
N ALA A 35 15.02 31.43 7.32
CA ALA A 35 15.02 31.16 5.88
C ALA A 35 14.13 32.15 5.14
N THR A 36 14.67 32.77 4.09
CA THR A 36 13.93 33.63 3.17
C THR A 36 12.93 32.82 2.34
N ALA A 37 11.96 33.50 1.71
CA ALA A 37 11.00 32.85 0.81
C ALA A 37 11.71 32.10 -0.34
N ALA A 38 12.75 32.68 -0.92
CA ALA A 38 13.54 32.05 -1.99
C ALA A 38 14.23 30.76 -1.51
N GLN A 39 14.83 30.78 -0.30
CA GLN A 39 15.46 29.59 0.28
C GLN A 39 14.43 28.51 0.60
N LYS A 40 13.26 28.87 1.12
CA LYS A 40 12.17 27.92 1.38
C LYS A 40 11.70 27.27 0.08
N LEU A 41 11.55 28.05 -0.99
CA LEU A 41 11.14 27.55 -2.30
C LEU A 41 12.19 26.60 -2.87
N ASP A 42 13.48 26.95 -2.81
CA ASP A 42 14.57 26.09 -3.28
C ASP A 42 14.60 24.77 -2.49
N MET A 43 14.51 24.80 -1.17
CA MET A 43 14.45 23.60 -0.35
C MET A 43 13.23 22.72 -0.69
N ALA A 44 12.05 23.33 -0.86
CA ALA A 44 10.83 22.58 -1.21
C ALA A 44 10.90 21.96 -2.60
N SER A 45 11.52 22.65 -3.57
CA SER A 45 11.67 22.13 -4.95
C SER A 45 12.56 20.88 -5.06
N ARG A 46 13.40 20.64 -4.07
CA ARG A 46 14.29 19.47 -4.00
C ARG A 46 13.67 18.26 -3.29
N LEU A 47 12.48 18.43 -2.69
CA LEU A 47 11.76 17.34 -2.06
C LEU A 47 11.11 16.48 -3.14
N ILE A 48 11.50 15.20 -3.17
CA ILE A 48 10.98 14.24 -4.15
C ILE A 48 10.41 13.00 -3.43
N PRO A 49 9.48 12.28 -4.05
CA PRO A 49 8.98 11.04 -3.48
C PRO A 49 10.09 9.99 -3.36
N THR A 50 10.02 9.16 -2.32
CA THR A 50 10.86 7.96 -2.26
C THR A 50 10.57 7.03 -3.44
N PRO A 51 11.48 6.11 -3.81
CA PRO A 51 11.21 5.13 -4.86
C PRO A 51 9.91 4.36 -4.65
N GLN A 52 9.57 4.01 -3.40
CA GLN A 52 8.33 3.30 -3.06
C GLN A 52 7.09 4.17 -3.25
N GLN A 53 7.17 5.45 -2.88
CA GLN A 53 6.08 6.40 -3.12
C GLN A 53 5.87 6.65 -4.61
N LEU A 54 6.96 6.75 -5.37
CA LEU A 54 6.90 6.90 -6.83
C LEU A 54 6.28 5.66 -7.48
N GLU A 55 6.70 4.46 -7.07
CA GLU A 55 6.12 3.21 -7.55
C GLU A 55 4.62 3.12 -7.26
N TRP A 56 4.20 3.55 -6.05
CA TRP A 56 2.78 3.64 -5.70
C TRP A 56 2.02 4.60 -6.63
N GLN A 57 2.55 5.80 -6.86
CA GLN A 57 1.93 6.79 -7.74
C GLN A 57 1.82 6.28 -9.18
N GLN A 58 2.85 5.57 -9.68
CA GLN A 58 2.89 4.99 -11.02
C GLN A 58 1.92 3.82 -11.22
N MET A 59 1.43 3.22 -10.14
CA MET A 59 0.36 2.20 -10.25
C MET A 59 -0.96 2.81 -10.75
N GLU A 60 -1.25 4.07 -10.40
CA GLU A 60 -2.42 4.87 -10.79
C GLU A 60 -3.76 4.18 -10.50
N PHE A 61 -3.91 2.91 -10.93
CA PHE A 61 -5.16 2.18 -10.89
C PHE A 61 -5.09 1.02 -9.90
N THR A 62 -5.64 1.25 -8.69
CA THR A 62 -5.69 0.27 -7.60
C THR A 62 -7.14 -0.01 -7.22
N ALA A 63 -7.45 -1.28 -6.96
CA ALA A 63 -8.76 -1.72 -6.50
C ALA A 63 -8.79 -1.83 -4.99
N PHE A 64 -9.88 -1.37 -4.38
CA PHE A 64 -10.18 -1.57 -2.98
C PHE A 64 -11.39 -2.51 -2.86
N LEU A 65 -11.16 -3.73 -2.40
CA LEU A 65 -12.18 -4.76 -2.24
C LEU A 65 -12.75 -4.69 -0.82
N HIS A 66 -13.84 -3.94 -0.67
CA HIS A 66 -14.53 -3.82 0.60
C HIS A 66 -15.50 -5.00 0.76
N PHE A 67 -15.01 -6.11 1.24
CA PHE A 67 -15.76 -7.35 1.46
C PHE A 67 -15.52 -7.86 2.88
N GLY A 68 -16.56 -8.27 3.57
CA GLY A 68 -16.47 -8.73 4.94
C GLY A 68 -17.82 -9.25 5.47
N ILE A 69 -17.93 -9.40 6.78
CA ILE A 69 -19.17 -9.89 7.40
C ILE A 69 -20.38 -8.97 7.11
N ASN A 70 -20.13 -7.67 6.95
CA ASN A 70 -21.17 -6.69 6.69
C ASN A 70 -21.79 -6.80 5.29
N THR A 71 -21.14 -7.46 4.36
CA THR A 71 -21.73 -7.85 3.07
C THR A 71 -23.02 -8.69 3.29
N PHE A 72 -23.10 -9.43 4.38
CA PHE A 72 -24.22 -10.30 4.72
C PHE A 72 -25.23 -9.65 5.68
N THR A 73 -24.94 -8.46 6.22
CA THR A 73 -25.87 -7.72 7.08
C THR A 73 -26.55 -6.55 6.37
N GLY A 74 -26.07 -6.18 5.18
CA GLY A 74 -26.52 -5.00 4.46
C GLY A 74 -26.15 -3.67 5.13
N ARG A 75 -25.17 -3.67 6.04
CA ARG A 75 -24.67 -2.49 6.73
C ARG A 75 -23.34 -2.06 6.13
N GLU A 76 -23.12 -0.76 6.04
CA GLU A 76 -21.81 -0.21 5.66
C GLU A 76 -20.76 -0.49 6.75
N TRP A 77 -21.14 -0.26 8.01
CA TRP A 77 -20.31 -0.50 9.18
C TRP A 77 -21.02 -1.40 10.17
N GLY A 78 -20.33 -2.44 10.60
CA GLY A 78 -20.80 -3.29 11.69
C GLY A 78 -20.54 -2.67 13.07
N ASP A 79 -21.19 -3.22 14.06
CA ASP A 79 -21.05 -2.82 15.46
C ASP A 79 -20.13 -3.74 16.28
N GLY A 80 -19.62 -4.82 15.66
CA GLY A 80 -18.74 -5.80 16.31
C GLY A 80 -19.47 -6.93 17.01
N THR A 81 -20.81 -6.97 16.92
CA THR A 81 -21.64 -8.04 17.53
C THR A 81 -22.14 -9.06 16.51
N GLU A 82 -21.77 -8.89 15.25
CA GLU A 82 -22.19 -9.76 14.15
C GLU A 82 -21.78 -11.21 14.43
N ALA A 83 -22.74 -12.13 14.38
CA ALA A 83 -22.43 -13.55 14.56
C ALA A 83 -21.55 -14.05 13.42
N PRO A 84 -20.38 -14.66 13.67
CA PRO A 84 -19.51 -15.21 12.63
C PRO A 84 -20.21 -16.15 11.67
N ALA A 85 -21.29 -16.80 12.11
CA ALA A 85 -22.10 -17.70 11.29
C ALA A 85 -22.75 -17.00 10.07
N LEU A 86 -22.88 -15.67 10.07
CA LEU A 86 -23.39 -14.91 8.94
C LEU A 86 -22.42 -14.93 7.75
N PHE A 87 -21.12 -15.06 8.02
CA PHE A 87 -20.12 -15.11 6.95
C PHE A 87 -20.07 -16.50 6.32
N ASN A 88 -20.85 -16.69 5.26
CA ASN A 88 -20.88 -17.96 4.53
C ASN A 88 -21.05 -17.74 3.00
N PRO A 89 -20.09 -17.14 2.32
CA PRO A 89 -20.13 -16.99 0.87
C PRO A 89 -20.13 -18.36 0.18
N THR A 90 -21.07 -18.58 -0.74
CA THR A 90 -21.25 -19.87 -1.44
C THR A 90 -20.46 -19.92 -2.76
N GLU A 91 -20.22 -18.78 -3.39
CA GLU A 91 -19.63 -18.70 -4.74
C GLU A 91 -18.44 -17.74 -4.82
N LEU A 92 -17.71 -17.63 -3.70
CA LEU A 92 -16.54 -16.77 -3.65
C LEU A 92 -15.40 -17.37 -4.50
N ASP A 93 -14.94 -16.62 -5.50
CA ASP A 93 -13.85 -16.98 -6.39
C ASP A 93 -12.85 -15.81 -6.50
N CYS A 94 -11.76 -15.89 -5.74
CA CYS A 94 -10.70 -14.88 -5.75
C CYS A 94 -9.98 -14.80 -7.11
N GLU A 95 -9.90 -15.90 -7.85
CA GLU A 95 -9.28 -15.88 -9.18
C GLU A 95 -10.15 -15.11 -10.18
N GLN A 96 -11.46 -15.27 -10.11
CA GLN A 96 -12.40 -14.49 -10.93
C GLN A 96 -12.26 -12.99 -10.63
N TRP A 97 -12.20 -12.60 -9.35
CA TRP A 97 -12.00 -11.21 -8.97
C TRP A 97 -10.73 -10.64 -9.59
N VAL A 98 -9.61 -11.34 -9.40
CA VAL A 98 -8.30 -10.85 -9.86
C VAL A 98 -8.21 -10.81 -11.39
N ARG A 99 -8.81 -11.78 -12.09
CA ARG A 99 -8.90 -11.73 -13.56
C ARG A 99 -9.65 -10.49 -14.02
N ALA A 100 -10.82 -10.24 -13.44
CA ALA A 100 -11.61 -9.06 -13.79
C ALA A 100 -10.85 -7.74 -13.54
N LEU A 101 -10.12 -7.66 -12.42
CA LEU A 101 -9.27 -6.52 -12.12
C LEU A 101 -8.13 -6.37 -13.13
N LYS A 102 -7.47 -7.46 -13.49
CA LYS A 102 -6.39 -7.46 -14.49
C LYS A 102 -6.89 -7.00 -15.86
N ASP A 103 -8.02 -7.53 -16.29
CA ASP A 103 -8.65 -7.16 -17.57
C ASP A 103 -9.08 -5.70 -17.56
N GLY A 104 -9.49 -5.17 -16.41
CA GLY A 104 -9.79 -3.75 -16.20
C GLY A 104 -8.56 -2.85 -16.07
N GLY A 105 -7.33 -3.39 -16.14
CA GLY A 105 -6.09 -2.62 -16.11
C GLY A 105 -5.59 -2.26 -14.71
N PHE A 106 -6.19 -2.80 -13.64
CA PHE A 106 -5.73 -2.58 -12.27
C PHE A 106 -4.34 -3.18 -12.04
N LYS A 107 -3.54 -2.51 -11.22
CA LYS A 107 -2.18 -2.91 -10.88
C LYS A 107 -2.06 -3.51 -9.49
N MET A 108 -3.03 -3.23 -8.61
CA MET A 108 -3.05 -3.69 -7.23
C MET A 108 -4.48 -3.96 -6.77
N ALA A 109 -4.64 -4.98 -5.94
CA ALA A 109 -5.87 -5.28 -5.20
C ALA A 109 -5.62 -5.19 -3.70
N ILE A 110 -6.42 -4.37 -3.00
CA ILE A 110 -6.37 -4.21 -1.55
C ILE A 110 -7.68 -4.75 -0.98
N ILE A 111 -7.61 -5.68 -0.02
CA ILE A 111 -8.80 -6.22 0.65
C ILE A 111 -8.92 -5.70 2.08
N THR A 112 -10.14 -5.47 2.54
CA THR A 112 -10.42 -5.24 3.96
C THR A 112 -10.26 -6.53 4.76
N ALA A 113 -9.01 -6.91 5.08
CA ALA A 113 -8.75 -8.13 5.83
C ALA A 113 -9.42 -8.14 7.21
N LYS A 114 -9.49 -6.98 7.87
CA LYS A 114 -10.31 -6.69 9.05
C LYS A 114 -10.85 -5.26 8.91
N HIS A 115 -12.17 -5.09 8.98
CA HIS A 115 -12.81 -3.78 9.03
C HIS A 115 -13.11 -3.36 10.48
N HIS A 116 -13.84 -2.26 10.68
CA HIS A 116 -14.14 -1.68 12.00
C HIS A 116 -14.94 -2.60 12.93
N ASP A 117 -15.69 -3.54 12.38
CA ASP A 117 -16.42 -4.57 13.12
C ASP A 117 -15.51 -5.57 13.86
N GLY A 118 -14.23 -5.66 13.44
CA GLY A 118 -13.25 -6.57 14.02
C GLY A 118 -13.24 -7.96 13.40
N PHE A 119 -14.14 -8.27 12.43
CA PHE A 119 -14.17 -9.59 11.81
C PHE A 119 -12.97 -9.82 10.91
N CYS A 120 -12.22 -10.90 11.20
CA CYS A 120 -11.00 -11.25 10.47
C CYS A 120 -11.29 -12.23 9.34
N LEU A 121 -10.88 -11.88 8.10
CA LEU A 121 -11.05 -12.73 6.91
C LEU A 121 -9.99 -13.84 6.79
N TRP A 122 -9.19 -14.04 7.80
CA TRP A 122 -8.21 -15.14 7.92
C TRP A 122 -8.37 -15.86 9.26
N PRO A 123 -7.97 -17.13 9.37
CA PRO A 123 -8.02 -17.88 10.64
C PRO A 123 -6.94 -17.33 11.60
N THR A 124 -7.36 -16.45 12.49
CA THR A 124 -6.50 -15.87 13.54
C THR A 124 -6.68 -16.60 14.86
N LYS A 125 -5.65 -16.52 15.72
CA LYS A 125 -5.70 -17.02 17.11
C LYS A 125 -6.01 -15.90 18.12
N THR A 126 -6.04 -14.63 17.69
CA THR A 126 -6.20 -13.47 18.57
C THR A 126 -7.63 -13.18 18.94
N THR A 127 -8.59 -13.61 18.11
CA THR A 127 -10.03 -13.44 18.36
C THR A 127 -10.82 -14.60 17.79
N ARG A 128 -12.02 -14.81 18.33
CA ARG A 128 -13.03 -15.72 17.75
C ARG A 128 -13.87 -15.06 16.67
N HIS A 129 -13.82 -13.74 16.55
CA HIS A 129 -14.55 -12.98 15.55
C HIS A 129 -13.82 -13.05 14.20
N SER A 130 -13.89 -14.20 13.56
CA SER A 130 -13.15 -14.50 12.34
C SER A 130 -13.78 -15.63 11.54
N VAL A 131 -13.30 -15.83 10.32
CA VAL A 131 -13.69 -16.94 9.44
C VAL A 131 -13.51 -18.32 10.07
N ALA A 132 -12.60 -18.46 11.04
CA ALA A 132 -12.42 -19.73 11.76
C ALA A 132 -13.66 -20.14 12.60
N SER A 133 -14.49 -19.18 12.97
CA SER A 133 -15.75 -19.41 13.70
C SER A 133 -16.98 -19.40 12.79
N SER A 134 -16.80 -19.24 11.48
CA SER A 134 -17.86 -19.26 10.48
C SER A 134 -18.09 -20.65 9.91
N PRO A 135 -19.26 -20.93 9.31
CA PRO A 135 -19.47 -22.18 8.58
C PRO A 135 -18.73 -22.23 7.24
N TRP A 136 -18.25 -21.09 6.75
CA TRP A 136 -17.57 -21.00 5.48
C TRP A 136 -16.39 -21.95 5.42
N ARG A 137 -16.43 -22.87 4.44
CA ARG A 137 -15.44 -23.94 4.25
C ARG A 137 -15.14 -24.74 5.53
N GLY A 138 -16.15 -24.89 6.41
CA GLY A 138 -15.99 -25.61 7.66
C GLY A 138 -15.02 -24.94 8.65
N GLY A 139 -14.93 -23.61 8.64
CA GLY A 139 -14.02 -22.84 9.49
C GLY A 139 -12.55 -22.85 9.05
N LYS A 140 -12.26 -23.40 7.86
CA LYS A 140 -10.88 -23.53 7.34
C LYS A 140 -10.58 -22.55 6.21
N GLY A 141 -11.51 -21.67 5.88
CA GLY A 141 -11.33 -20.64 4.85
C GLY A 141 -10.29 -19.60 5.26
N ASP A 142 -9.51 -19.14 4.30
CA ASP A 142 -8.54 -18.04 4.46
C ASP A 142 -8.60 -17.17 3.23
N LEU A 143 -9.50 -16.17 3.25
CA LEU A 143 -9.73 -15.30 2.10
C LEU A 143 -8.50 -14.44 1.79
N VAL A 144 -7.77 -14.03 2.81
CA VAL A 144 -6.55 -13.23 2.62
C VAL A 144 -5.51 -14.01 1.84
N ARG A 145 -5.30 -15.27 2.19
CA ARG A 145 -4.38 -16.18 1.49
C ARG A 145 -4.84 -16.50 0.08
N GLU A 146 -6.14 -16.76 -0.10
CA GLU A 146 -6.70 -17.10 -1.41
C GLU A 146 -6.57 -15.94 -2.39
N LEU A 147 -6.89 -14.73 -1.94
CA LEU A 147 -6.74 -13.54 -2.78
C LEU A 147 -5.26 -13.25 -3.08
N ARG A 148 -4.38 -13.41 -2.08
CA ARG A 148 -2.94 -13.29 -2.27
C ARG A 148 -2.44 -14.23 -3.38
N ASN A 149 -2.81 -15.50 -3.30
CA ASN A 149 -2.39 -16.51 -4.28
C ASN A 149 -2.92 -16.18 -5.69
N ALA A 150 -4.15 -15.67 -5.79
CA ALA A 150 -4.71 -15.22 -7.06
C ALA A 150 -3.94 -14.00 -7.61
N CYS A 151 -3.61 -13.03 -6.76
CA CYS A 151 -2.81 -11.88 -7.17
C CYS A 151 -1.41 -12.29 -7.67
N ASP A 152 -0.73 -13.19 -6.97
CA ASP A 152 0.57 -13.72 -7.37
C ASP A 152 0.47 -14.44 -8.74
N LYS A 153 -0.57 -15.26 -8.93
CA LYS A 153 -0.82 -15.99 -10.20
C LYS A 153 -1.02 -15.08 -11.41
N TYR A 154 -1.73 -13.98 -11.22
CA TYR A 154 -2.10 -13.07 -12.32
C TYR A 154 -1.18 -11.83 -12.42
N GLY A 155 -0.19 -11.70 -11.56
CA GLY A 155 0.79 -10.61 -11.58
C GLY A 155 0.20 -9.26 -11.18
N ILE A 156 -0.77 -9.25 -10.26
CA ILE A 156 -1.32 -8.05 -9.61
C ILE A 156 -0.69 -7.92 -8.22
N LYS A 157 -0.33 -6.72 -7.82
CA LYS A 157 0.17 -6.48 -6.46
C LYS A 157 -0.95 -6.71 -5.44
N PHE A 158 -0.60 -7.31 -4.31
CA PHE A 158 -1.54 -7.58 -3.23
C PHE A 158 -1.32 -6.63 -2.06
N GLY A 159 -2.40 -6.09 -1.53
CA GLY A 159 -2.41 -5.27 -0.33
C GLY A 159 -3.52 -5.68 0.63
N ILE A 160 -3.35 -5.33 1.90
CA ILE A 160 -4.36 -5.52 2.93
C ILE A 160 -4.67 -4.19 3.63
N TYR A 161 -5.95 -3.98 3.90
CA TYR A 161 -6.40 -2.98 4.84
C TYR A 161 -6.72 -3.66 6.18
N LEU A 162 -6.09 -3.20 7.23
CA LEU A 162 -6.32 -3.64 8.59
C LEU A 162 -6.78 -2.44 9.41
N SER A 163 -8.06 -2.39 9.76
CA SER A 163 -8.58 -1.31 10.58
C SER A 163 -7.88 -1.26 11.94
N PRO A 164 -7.44 -0.08 12.40
CA PRO A 164 -7.02 0.12 13.79
C PRO A 164 -8.20 0.03 14.76
N TRP A 165 -9.43 0.32 14.31
CA TRP A 165 -10.65 0.13 15.09
C TRP A 165 -11.02 -1.35 15.12
N ASP A 166 -11.50 -1.79 16.27
CA ASP A 166 -11.99 -3.14 16.48
C ASP A 166 -13.15 -3.10 17.46
N ARG A 167 -14.36 -2.97 16.92
CA ARG A 167 -15.58 -2.85 17.74
C ARG A 167 -15.94 -4.12 18.50
N ASN A 168 -15.40 -5.27 18.09
CA ASN A 168 -15.55 -6.53 18.81
C ASN A 168 -14.57 -6.65 19.99
N ALA A 169 -13.49 -5.87 20.02
CA ALA A 169 -12.54 -5.88 21.13
C ALA A 169 -13.17 -5.34 22.42
N ALA A 170 -12.98 -6.03 23.54
CA ALA A 170 -13.54 -5.66 24.82
C ALA A 170 -13.08 -4.27 25.30
N CYS A 171 -11.92 -3.81 24.86
CA CYS A 171 -11.36 -2.49 25.19
C CYS A 171 -11.75 -1.40 24.18
N TYR A 172 -12.63 -1.68 23.22
CA TYR A 172 -13.04 -0.67 22.25
C TYR A 172 -13.84 0.45 22.94
N GLY A 173 -13.35 1.69 22.82
CA GLY A 173 -13.98 2.85 23.44
C GLY A 173 -13.47 3.18 24.85
N ASP A 174 -12.60 2.36 25.42
CA ASP A 174 -11.88 2.68 26.65
C ASP A 174 -10.77 3.70 26.32
N SER A 175 -10.88 4.91 26.83
CA SER A 175 -9.92 6.02 26.66
C SER A 175 -9.20 6.36 27.94
#